data_702d1d753d8974fe087c5339310c1162
#
_entry.id   702d1d753d8974fe087c5339310c1162
#
_cell.length_a   1.000
_cell.length_b   1.000
_cell.length_c   1.000
_cell.angle_alpha   90.00
_cell.angle_beta   90.00
_cell.angle_gamma   90.00
#
_symmetry.space_group_name_H-M   'P 1'
#
loop_
_entity.id
_entity.type
_entity.pdbx_description
1 polymer ?
#
loop_
_entity_poly.entity_id
_entity_poly.type
_entity_poly.pdbx_seq_one_letter_code
_entity_poly.pdbx_strand_id
1 'polypeptide(L)'
;MFFLLLSPQELELTAVATQGRYGSSDWLTSYLLMFSDTGHNWQQYRQEDSIGAFPGNSNADSVVQYKLQQPVIARFLRLFPLDWNPIGRIGLRLEAYGCPHTSDVVSLDGSSSLVYRLSPGLRRTSKEVVSLNLKTLRNSGTLLHAEGWGGLSLSLELERGKLLLLLRQGGTSSSEPRRLASLGSLLDDQHWHRVVLERQSAHLNLTVDKHTETVQIPAEFSHWDIEQVGWITLPLHRHTPMDFHGCLENLLYNDLNLIEQAKHLIQETNTSFIQNANVRVCLPDCQ
;
A
#
# COMPACT_ATOMS: atom_id res chain seq x y z
N MET A 1 27.13 18.75 7.36
CA MET A 1 25.98 17.83 7.34
C MET A 1 24.81 18.56 7.96
N PHE A 2 23.69 18.68 7.25
CA PHE A 2 22.46 19.32 7.72
C PHE A 2 21.42 18.24 7.94
N PHE A 3 20.72 18.35 9.05
CA PHE A 3 19.68 17.41 9.46
C PHE A 3 18.39 18.18 9.69
N LEU A 4 17.30 17.71 9.15
CA LEU A 4 15.98 18.30 9.29
C LEU A 4 15.00 17.21 9.72
N LEU A 5 14.34 17.39 10.86
CA LEU A 5 13.11 16.68 11.18
C LEU A 5 11.99 17.34 10.39
N LEU A 6 11.41 16.64 9.45
CA LEU A 6 10.35 17.16 8.60
C LEU A 6 9.02 17.20 9.35
N SER A 7 8.69 16.10 10.03
CA SER A 7 7.41 15.95 10.73
C SER A 7 7.48 14.82 11.77
N PRO A 8 6.65 14.88 12.81
CA PRO A 8 6.41 13.72 13.68
C PRO A 8 5.73 12.56 12.94
N GLN A 9 5.01 12.87 11.85
CA GLN A 9 4.35 11.90 10.96
C GLN A 9 5.15 11.73 9.68
N GLU A 10 4.95 10.62 9.00
CA GLU A 10 5.54 10.39 7.68
C GLU A 10 5.01 11.38 6.65
N LEU A 11 5.89 11.86 5.80
CA LEU A 11 5.58 12.72 4.67
C LEU A 11 5.99 12.03 3.37
N GLU A 12 5.15 12.11 2.37
CA GLU A 12 5.49 11.78 1.00
C GLU A 12 6.11 13.01 0.35
N LEU A 13 7.44 12.99 0.23
CA LEU A 13 8.23 14.10 -0.31
C LEU A 13 8.30 14.00 -1.82
N THR A 14 7.97 15.08 -2.50
CA THR A 14 7.90 15.16 -3.97
C THR A 14 8.95 16.09 -4.56
N ALA A 15 9.46 17.07 -3.80
CA ALA A 15 10.50 17.99 -4.25
C ALA A 15 11.30 18.58 -3.08
N VAL A 16 12.47 19.11 -3.41
CA VAL A 16 13.31 19.89 -2.50
C VAL A 16 13.75 21.18 -3.17
N ALA A 17 13.92 22.25 -2.41
CA ALA A 17 14.49 23.50 -2.89
C ALA A 17 15.61 24.00 -1.99
N THR A 18 16.64 24.55 -2.61
CA THR A 18 17.81 25.11 -1.92
C THR A 18 18.10 26.52 -2.34
N GLN A 19 18.61 27.31 -1.41
CA GLN A 19 19.18 28.64 -1.63
C GLN A 19 20.43 28.79 -0.79
N GLY A 20 21.31 29.70 -1.18
CA GLY A 20 22.44 30.13 -0.36
C GLY A 20 22.03 31.04 0.80
N ARG A 21 23.01 31.55 1.53
CA ARG A 21 22.84 32.55 2.56
C ARG A 21 22.64 33.92 1.91
N TYR A 22 21.52 34.56 2.14
CA TYR A 22 21.20 35.88 1.58
C TYR A 22 22.30 36.91 1.85
N GLY A 23 22.63 37.70 0.82
CA GLY A 23 23.60 38.79 0.91
C GLY A 23 25.05 38.35 1.19
N SER A 24 25.41 37.11 0.87
CA SER A 24 26.76 36.56 1.06
C SER A 24 27.27 35.81 -0.16
N SER A 25 28.53 35.34 -0.08
CA SER A 25 29.09 34.41 -1.07
C SER A 25 28.96 32.95 -0.65
N ASP A 26 28.05 32.64 0.26
CA ASP A 26 27.92 31.30 0.86
C ASP A 26 26.75 30.56 0.19
N TRP A 27 27.05 29.53 -0.58
CA TRP A 27 26.05 28.59 -1.16
C TRP A 27 26.66 27.25 -1.49
N LEU A 28 25.82 26.20 -1.55
CA LEU A 28 26.20 24.87 -2.00
C LEU A 28 26.09 24.77 -3.52
N THR A 29 27.09 24.17 -4.16
CA THR A 29 27.09 23.89 -5.60
C THR A 29 26.74 22.44 -5.92
N SER A 30 26.89 21.53 -4.93
CA SER A 30 26.50 20.12 -5.09
C SER A 30 26.24 19.46 -3.74
N TYR A 31 25.28 18.51 -3.68
CA TYR A 31 24.90 17.81 -2.45
C TYR A 31 24.27 16.45 -2.71
N LEU A 32 24.22 15.62 -1.67
CA LEU A 32 23.42 14.37 -1.63
C LEU A 32 22.22 14.56 -0.71
N LEU A 33 21.14 13.85 -1.03
CA LEU A 33 19.98 13.70 -0.16
C LEU A 33 19.93 12.30 0.43
N MET A 34 19.61 12.22 1.71
CA MET A 34 19.38 10.99 2.43
C MET A 34 18.07 11.11 3.22
N PHE A 35 17.33 10.04 3.29
CA PHE A 35 16.02 9.99 3.96
C PHE A 35 16.04 8.91 5.04
N SER A 36 15.20 9.09 6.05
CA SER A 36 15.04 8.14 7.14
C SER A 36 13.66 8.28 7.79
N ASP A 37 13.09 7.17 8.28
CA ASP A 37 11.86 7.15 9.07
C ASP A 37 12.14 7.21 10.56
N THR A 38 13.27 6.68 10.99
CA THR A 38 13.66 6.56 12.40
C THR A 38 14.68 7.60 12.85
N GLY A 39 15.40 8.25 11.90
CA GLY A 39 16.53 9.11 12.17
C GLY A 39 17.86 8.34 12.43
N HIS A 40 17.82 7.01 12.43
CA HIS A 40 19.00 6.15 12.66
C HIS A 40 19.47 5.48 11.37
N ASN A 41 18.56 4.90 10.62
CA ASN A 41 18.87 4.26 9.35
C ASN A 41 18.66 5.24 8.21
N TRP A 42 19.70 5.50 7.41
CA TRP A 42 19.67 6.50 6.35
C TRP A 42 19.85 5.86 4.99
N GLN A 43 18.92 6.15 4.07
CA GLN A 43 18.98 5.73 2.69
C GLN A 43 19.33 6.92 1.80
N GLN A 44 20.33 6.76 0.94
CA GLN A 44 20.65 7.78 -0.05
C GLN A 44 19.65 7.74 -1.19
N TYR A 45 19.12 8.91 -1.53
CA TYR A 45 18.30 9.05 -2.73
C TYR A 45 19.18 8.95 -3.98
N ARG A 46 18.79 8.09 -4.90
CA ARG A 46 19.43 7.93 -6.19
C ARG A 46 18.40 8.11 -7.29
N GLN A 47 18.76 8.89 -8.31
CA GLN A 47 18.00 8.97 -9.56
C GLN A 47 18.52 7.89 -10.51
N GLU A 48 17.69 7.42 -11.40
CA GLU A 48 18.11 6.58 -12.51
C GLU A 48 19.23 7.32 -13.27
N ASP A 49 20.30 6.62 -13.63
CA ASP A 49 21.45 7.12 -14.36
C ASP A 49 22.36 8.14 -13.62
N SER A 50 22.25 8.33 -12.31
CA SER A 50 23.11 9.24 -11.57
C SER A 50 23.72 8.61 -10.31
N ILE A 51 24.89 9.17 -9.89
CA ILE A 51 25.51 8.84 -8.60
C ILE A 51 24.71 9.40 -7.41
N GLY A 52 23.54 10.05 -7.68
CA GLY A 52 22.65 10.63 -6.68
C GLY A 52 23.06 12.04 -6.24
N ALA A 53 24.05 12.67 -6.86
CA ALA A 53 24.41 14.05 -6.59
C ALA A 53 23.43 15.02 -7.27
N PHE A 54 22.94 15.98 -6.49
CA PHE A 54 22.11 17.08 -6.98
C PHE A 54 22.97 18.29 -7.25
N PRO A 55 22.85 18.96 -8.42
CA PRO A 55 23.40 20.27 -8.63
C PRO A 55 22.77 21.26 -7.65
N GLY A 56 23.57 22.12 -7.05
CA GLY A 56 23.09 23.12 -6.11
C GLY A 56 22.96 24.51 -6.74
N ASN A 57 23.23 25.54 -5.94
CA ASN A 57 23.06 26.94 -6.29
C ASN A 57 24.29 27.50 -7.00
N SER A 58 24.10 28.50 -7.85
CA SER A 58 25.16 29.30 -8.49
C SER A 58 25.33 30.69 -7.87
N ASN A 59 24.44 31.06 -6.95
CA ASN A 59 24.44 32.30 -6.19
C ASN A 59 23.68 32.13 -4.87
N ALA A 60 23.71 33.17 -4.04
CA ALA A 60 23.08 33.14 -2.71
C ALA A 60 21.56 33.27 -2.72
N ASP A 61 20.97 33.86 -3.77
CA ASP A 61 19.62 34.41 -3.73
C ASP A 61 18.62 33.59 -4.56
N SER A 62 19.07 32.94 -5.62
CA SER A 62 18.20 32.16 -6.49
C SER A 62 17.78 30.86 -5.85
N VAL A 63 16.49 30.49 -5.99
CA VAL A 63 15.98 29.19 -5.60
C VAL A 63 16.34 28.17 -6.67
N VAL A 64 16.91 27.06 -6.27
CA VAL A 64 17.08 25.87 -7.11
C VAL A 64 16.19 24.77 -6.56
N GLN A 65 15.20 24.38 -7.36
CA GLN A 65 14.22 23.37 -6.98
C GLN A 65 14.37 22.12 -7.83
N TYR A 66 14.35 20.97 -7.19
CA TYR A 66 14.34 19.66 -7.85
C TYR A 66 13.12 18.87 -7.46
N LYS A 67 12.37 18.44 -8.47
CA LYS A 67 11.32 17.45 -8.32
C LYS A 67 11.98 16.07 -8.23
N LEU A 68 11.60 15.29 -7.23
CA LEU A 68 12.07 13.92 -7.10
C LEU A 68 11.43 13.04 -8.18
N GLN A 69 12.21 12.21 -8.87
CA GLN A 69 11.69 11.29 -9.90
C GLN A 69 10.70 10.29 -9.30
N GLN A 70 11.01 9.82 -8.10
CA GLN A 70 10.11 8.99 -7.30
C GLN A 70 9.90 9.68 -5.96
N PRO A 71 8.65 9.88 -5.52
CA PRO A 71 8.36 10.38 -4.19
C PRO A 71 8.98 9.48 -3.11
N VAL A 72 9.38 10.08 -2.00
CA VAL A 72 9.98 9.37 -0.87
C VAL A 72 9.14 9.58 0.37
N ILE A 73 8.77 8.47 1.02
CA ILE A 73 8.12 8.51 2.32
C ILE A 73 9.21 8.57 3.37
N ALA A 74 9.21 9.63 4.19
CA ALA A 74 10.21 9.81 5.25
C ALA A 74 9.74 10.82 6.31
N ARG A 75 10.29 10.69 7.51
CA ARG A 75 10.15 11.67 8.61
C ARG A 75 11.35 12.60 8.72
N PHE A 76 12.49 12.17 8.22
CA PHE A 76 13.76 12.88 8.35
C PHE A 76 14.42 13.02 6.99
N LEU A 77 14.96 14.20 6.76
CA LEU A 77 15.76 14.54 5.60
C LEU A 77 17.17 14.95 6.07
N ARG A 78 18.18 14.43 5.40
CA ARG A 78 19.56 14.82 5.57
C ARG A 78 20.14 15.27 4.25
N LEU A 79 20.71 16.47 4.24
CA LEU A 79 21.47 16.98 3.12
C LEU A 79 22.97 16.89 3.46
N PHE A 80 23.71 16.21 2.60
CA PHE A 80 25.15 16.07 2.73
C PHE A 80 25.85 16.92 1.67
N PRO A 81 26.55 18.02 2.06
CA PRO A 81 27.28 18.88 1.12
C PRO A 81 28.41 18.11 0.47
N LEU A 82 28.53 18.21 -0.85
CA LEU A 82 29.66 17.70 -1.61
C LEU A 82 30.61 18.82 -1.99
N ASP A 83 30.03 19.95 -2.46
CA ASP A 83 30.83 21.10 -2.91
C ASP A 83 30.07 22.40 -2.65
N TRP A 84 30.81 23.52 -2.60
CA TRP A 84 30.30 24.86 -2.32
C TRP A 84 31.15 25.94 -3.03
N ASN A 85 30.66 27.19 -3.03
CA ASN A 85 31.39 28.31 -3.59
C ASN A 85 32.81 28.44 -2.94
N PRO A 86 33.89 28.35 -3.72
CA PRO A 86 35.27 28.37 -3.18
C PRO A 86 35.65 29.69 -2.50
N ILE A 87 34.98 30.79 -2.80
CA ILE A 87 35.22 32.11 -2.21
C ILE A 87 34.44 32.28 -0.90
N GLY A 88 33.37 31.49 -0.70
CA GLY A 88 32.49 31.55 0.45
C GLY A 88 32.61 30.35 1.37
N ARG A 89 31.61 30.22 2.23
CA ARG A 89 31.46 29.08 3.14
C ARG A 89 30.17 28.30 2.75
N ILE A 90 29.93 27.21 3.45
CA ILE A 90 28.66 26.49 3.31
C ILE A 90 27.51 27.31 3.83
N GLY A 91 26.66 27.76 2.93
CA GLY A 91 25.39 28.46 3.23
C GLY A 91 24.23 27.70 2.60
N LEU A 92 23.19 27.44 3.39
CA LEU A 92 22.04 26.66 2.95
C LEU A 92 20.77 27.14 3.62
N ARG A 93 19.76 27.40 2.79
CA ARG A 93 18.33 27.40 3.14
C ARG A 93 17.71 26.24 2.39
N LEU A 94 17.02 25.36 3.11
CA LEU A 94 16.45 24.14 2.58
C LEU A 94 14.94 24.16 2.81
N GLU A 95 14.20 23.85 1.79
CA GLU A 95 12.75 23.64 1.83
C GLU A 95 12.43 22.26 1.22
N ALA A 96 11.51 21.55 1.83
CA ALA A 96 11.01 20.26 1.36
C ALA A 96 9.52 20.39 1.04
N TYR A 97 9.11 19.82 -0.08
CA TYR A 97 7.73 19.82 -0.54
C TYR A 97 7.18 18.41 -0.50
N GLY A 98 5.98 18.27 0.05
CA GLY A 98 5.31 16.98 0.15
C GLY A 98 3.97 17.11 0.86
N CYS A 99 3.27 15.99 0.94
CA CYS A 99 2.01 15.85 1.65
C CYS A 99 2.16 14.92 2.85
N PRO A 100 1.33 15.05 3.90
CA PRO A 100 1.28 14.05 4.95
C PRO A 100 1.00 12.67 4.33
N HIS A 101 1.87 11.70 4.63
CA HIS A 101 1.65 10.32 4.24
C HIS A 101 0.83 9.63 5.32
N THR A 102 -0.39 9.28 5.01
CA THR A 102 -1.21 8.42 5.86
C THR A 102 -1.01 6.99 5.39
N SER A 103 -0.18 6.23 6.09
CA SER A 103 -0.10 4.79 5.88
C SER A 103 -1.43 4.17 6.31
N ASP A 104 -2.17 3.65 5.34
CA ASP A 104 -3.38 2.89 5.59
C ASP A 104 -3.03 1.43 5.82
N VAL A 105 -2.35 1.17 6.94
CA VAL A 105 -2.05 -0.19 7.39
C VAL A 105 -3.08 -0.65 8.41
N VAL A 106 -3.64 -1.82 8.18
CA VAL A 106 -4.52 -2.54 9.10
C VAL A 106 -3.83 -3.81 9.56
N SER A 107 -3.76 -4.00 10.88
CA SER A 107 -3.33 -5.27 11.47
C SER A 107 -4.54 -6.14 11.77
N LEU A 108 -4.49 -7.36 11.34
CA LEU A 108 -5.50 -8.38 11.56
C LEU A 108 -4.92 -9.47 12.45
N ASP A 109 -5.64 -9.84 13.49
CA ASP A 109 -5.21 -10.78 14.53
C ASP A 109 -5.68 -12.22 14.28
N GLY A 110 -6.26 -12.49 13.12
CA GLY A 110 -6.83 -13.78 12.76
C GLY A 110 -8.24 -14.02 13.32
N SER A 111 -8.82 -13.03 13.97
CA SER A 111 -10.24 -13.03 14.41
C SER A 111 -10.98 -11.77 13.96
N SER A 112 -10.26 -10.81 13.39
CA SER A 112 -10.77 -9.54 12.92
C SER A 112 -11.10 -9.58 11.44
N SER A 113 -12.17 -8.87 11.04
CA SER A 113 -12.57 -8.78 9.64
C SER A 113 -12.98 -7.34 9.28
N LEU A 114 -12.74 -6.97 8.02
CA LEU A 114 -13.24 -5.76 7.41
C LEU A 114 -14.29 -6.15 6.36
N VAL A 115 -15.54 -5.73 6.57
CA VAL A 115 -16.64 -6.01 5.63
C VAL A 115 -17.03 -4.74 4.90
N TYR A 116 -16.93 -4.77 3.59
CA TYR A 116 -17.40 -3.70 2.73
C TYR A 116 -18.60 -4.15 1.90
N ARG A 117 -19.72 -3.43 1.98
CA ARG A 117 -20.93 -3.73 1.21
C ARG A 117 -21.04 -2.75 0.05
N LEU A 118 -21.13 -3.29 -1.15
CA LEU A 118 -21.41 -2.49 -2.34
C LEU A 118 -22.90 -2.11 -2.35
N SER A 119 -23.19 -0.82 -2.51
CA SER A 119 -24.58 -0.36 -2.65
C SER A 119 -25.19 -0.89 -3.95
N PRO A 120 -26.43 -1.41 -3.93
CA PRO A 120 -27.13 -1.84 -5.12
C PRO A 120 -27.40 -0.62 -6.01
N GLY A 121 -26.65 -0.43 -7.05
CA GLY A 121 -26.73 0.73 -7.96
C GLY A 121 -25.39 1.15 -8.54
N LEU A 122 -24.30 0.63 -8.03
CA LEU A 122 -23.00 0.73 -8.70
C LEU A 122 -23.07 -0.11 -9.98
N ARG A 123 -22.94 0.59 -11.10
CA ARG A 123 -23.08 0.04 -12.46
C ARG A 123 -22.25 -1.23 -12.63
N ARG A 124 -22.80 -2.21 -13.32
CA ARG A 124 -22.08 -3.35 -13.89
C ARG A 124 -20.82 -2.83 -14.59
N THR A 125 -19.67 -3.06 -13.99
CA THR A 125 -18.39 -2.68 -14.58
C THR A 125 -17.85 -3.87 -15.35
N SER A 126 -17.38 -3.63 -16.56
CA SER A 126 -16.67 -4.65 -17.34
C SER A 126 -15.28 -4.97 -16.78
N LYS A 127 -14.82 -4.13 -15.86
CA LYS A 127 -13.51 -4.22 -15.25
C LYS A 127 -13.61 -3.94 -13.75
N GLU A 128 -13.03 -4.82 -12.95
CA GLU A 128 -12.91 -4.66 -11.50
C GLU A 128 -11.47 -4.95 -11.09
N VAL A 129 -10.94 -4.12 -10.23
CA VAL A 129 -9.57 -4.24 -9.74
C VAL A 129 -9.59 -4.19 -8.23
N VAL A 130 -8.93 -5.18 -7.64
CA VAL A 130 -8.62 -5.22 -6.23
C VAL A 130 -7.12 -5.23 -6.09
N SER A 131 -6.58 -4.33 -5.31
CA SER A 131 -5.15 -4.35 -4.99
C SER A 131 -4.93 -4.18 -3.49
N LEU A 132 -3.90 -4.83 -2.99
CA LEU A 132 -3.46 -4.73 -1.61
C LEU A 132 -1.97 -5.09 -1.51
N ASN A 133 -1.33 -4.63 -0.44
CA ASN A 133 -0.07 -5.18 0.01
C ASN A 133 -0.33 -6.02 1.27
N LEU A 134 0.31 -7.17 1.37
CA LEU A 134 0.24 -8.04 2.54
C LEU A 134 1.61 -8.26 3.16
N LYS A 135 1.62 -8.44 4.48
CA LYS A 135 2.81 -8.82 5.25
C LYS A 135 2.40 -9.75 6.38
N THR A 136 2.98 -10.95 6.44
CA THR A 136 2.62 -11.95 7.44
C THR A 136 3.77 -12.92 7.75
N LEU A 137 3.68 -13.58 8.91
CA LEU A 137 4.46 -14.79 9.27
C LEU A 137 3.63 -16.08 9.22
N ARG A 138 2.30 -15.92 9.00
CA ARG A 138 1.43 -17.09 8.92
C ARG A 138 1.40 -17.60 7.50
N ASN A 139 1.55 -18.89 7.35
CA ASN A 139 1.56 -19.56 6.05
C ASN A 139 0.16 -19.85 5.49
N SER A 140 -0.89 -19.52 6.23
CA SER A 140 -2.28 -19.77 5.84
C SER A 140 -3.24 -18.74 6.40
N GLY A 141 -4.32 -18.45 5.66
CA GLY A 141 -5.39 -17.56 6.05
C GLY A 141 -6.15 -16.98 4.86
N THR A 142 -7.41 -16.60 5.06
CA THR A 142 -8.25 -16.00 4.04
C THR A 142 -8.01 -14.51 3.98
N LEU A 143 -7.54 -14.03 2.83
CA LEU A 143 -7.26 -12.60 2.57
C LEU A 143 -8.47 -11.86 2.04
N LEU A 144 -9.24 -12.51 1.17
CA LEU A 144 -10.38 -11.94 0.49
C LEU A 144 -11.48 -12.99 0.36
N HIS A 145 -12.69 -12.58 0.68
CA HIS A 145 -13.88 -13.36 0.35
C HIS A 145 -14.94 -12.43 -0.24
N ALA A 146 -15.39 -12.72 -1.45
CA ALA A 146 -16.40 -11.97 -2.14
C ALA A 146 -17.61 -12.89 -2.44
N GLU A 147 -18.79 -12.45 -2.04
CA GLU A 147 -20.04 -13.17 -2.30
C GLU A 147 -20.81 -12.48 -3.42
N GLY A 148 -21.27 -13.26 -4.37
CA GLY A 148 -22.13 -12.84 -5.47
C GLY A 148 -23.50 -13.49 -5.43
N TRP A 149 -24.35 -13.10 -6.36
CA TRP A 149 -25.68 -13.65 -6.53
C TRP A 149 -25.68 -15.17 -6.77
N GLY A 150 -26.70 -15.87 -6.30
CA GLY A 150 -26.83 -17.30 -6.53
C GLY A 150 -25.89 -18.19 -5.70
N GLY A 151 -25.31 -17.66 -4.64
CA GLY A 151 -24.39 -18.39 -3.77
C GLY A 151 -23.01 -18.61 -4.39
N LEU A 152 -22.66 -17.80 -5.37
CA LEU A 152 -21.31 -17.77 -5.93
C LEU A 152 -20.38 -17.03 -4.97
N SER A 153 -19.20 -17.59 -4.71
CA SER A 153 -18.18 -16.87 -3.96
C SER A 153 -16.80 -17.05 -4.57
N LEU A 154 -15.99 -15.99 -4.49
CA LEU A 154 -14.57 -15.98 -4.82
C LEU A 154 -13.79 -15.71 -3.55
N SER A 155 -12.78 -16.52 -3.30
CA SER A 155 -11.86 -16.28 -2.21
C SER A 155 -10.42 -16.25 -2.69
N LEU A 156 -9.62 -15.40 -2.03
CA LEU A 156 -8.18 -15.37 -2.15
C LEU A 156 -7.62 -15.82 -0.81
N GLU A 157 -6.96 -16.96 -0.80
CA GLU A 157 -6.48 -17.62 0.40
C GLU A 157 -4.98 -17.82 0.34
N LEU A 158 -4.32 -17.57 1.46
CA LEU A 158 -2.92 -17.95 1.65
C LEU A 158 -2.89 -19.41 2.15
N GLU A 159 -2.18 -20.27 1.44
CA GLU A 159 -1.95 -21.65 1.82
C GLU A 159 -0.49 -22.03 1.59
N ARG A 160 0.21 -22.41 2.67
CA ARG A 160 1.64 -22.80 2.65
C ARG A 160 2.54 -21.76 1.97
N GLY A 161 2.29 -20.46 2.26
CA GLY A 161 3.07 -19.36 1.70
C GLY A 161 2.80 -19.06 0.22
N LYS A 162 1.67 -19.55 -0.35
CA LYS A 162 1.21 -19.26 -1.71
C LYS A 162 -0.20 -18.70 -1.68
N LEU A 163 -0.54 -17.84 -2.62
CA LEU A 163 -1.90 -17.38 -2.82
C LEU A 163 -2.65 -18.32 -3.75
N LEU A 164 -3.83 -18.73 -3.30
CA LEU A 164 -4.80 -19.52 -4.06
C LEU A 164 -6.02 -18.68 -4.35
N LEU A 165 -6.43 -18.63 -5.61
CA LEU A 165 -7.69 -18.06 -6.04
C LEU A 165 -8.71 -19.19 -6.21
N LEU A 166 -9.75 -19.16 -5.38
CA LEU A 166 -10.75 -20.22 -5.28
C LEU A 166 -12.12 -19.68 -5.68
N LEU A 167 -12.83 -20.45 -6.47
CA LEU A 167 -14.21 -20.20 -6.85
C LEU A 167 -15.11 -21.27 -6.26
N ARG A 168 -16.16 -20.87 -5.55
CA ARG A 168 -17.18 -21.77 -5.01
C ARG A 168 -18.52 -21.44 -5.64
N GLN A 169 -19.24 -22.46 -6.08
CA GLN A 169 -20.59 -22.32 -6.61
C GLN A 169 -21.57 -22.77 -5.52
N GLY A 170 -22.49 -21.86 -5.13
CA GLY A 170 -23.50 -22.15 -4.12
C GLY A 170 -24.59 -23.08 -4.63
N GLY A 171 -25.24 -23.76 -3.70
CA GLY A 171 -26.40 -24.62 -3.94
C GLY A 171 -26.41 -25.91 -3.14
N THR A 172 -25.26 -26.47 -2.83
CA THR A 172 -25.16 -27.62 -1.92
C THR A 172 -23.93 -27.46 -1.02
N SER A 173 -24.09 -27.64 0.26
CA SER A 173 -23.06 -27.51 1.29
C SER A 173 -21.88 -28.47 1.13
N SER A 174 -21.77 -29.17 0.01
CA SER A 174 -20.77 -30.22 -0.26
C SER A 174 -19.89 -29.96 -1.50
N SER A 175 -20.05 -28.84 -2.22
CA SER A 175 -19.18 -28.58 -3.38
C SER A 175 -17.82 -28.08 -2.93
N GLU A 176 -16.77 -28.85 -3.23
CA GLU A 176 -15.39 -28.39 -3.01
C GLU A 176 -15.09 -27.14 -3.86
N PRO A 177 -14.33 -26.18 -3.29
CA PRO A 177 -13.96 -24.99 -4.03
C PRO A 177 -13.06 -25.37 -5.22
N ARG A 178 -13.37 -24.80 -6.39
CA ARG A 178 -12.53 -24.95 -7.59
C ARG A 178 -11.37 -23.99 -7.53
N ARG A 179 -10.14 -24.50 -7.54
CA ARG A 179 -8.95 -23.67 -7.66
C ARG A 179 -8.81 -23.14 -9.07
N LEU A 180 -8.78 -21.80 -9.20
CA LEU A 180 -8.59 -21.10 -10.46
C LEU A 180 -7.11 -20.81 -10.73
N ALA A 181 -6.37 -20.29 -9.73
CA ALA A 181 -4.97 -19.91 -9.84
C ALA A 181 -4.20 -20.22 -8.56
N SER A 182 -2.88 -20.34 -8.67
CA SER A 182 -1.98 -20.48 -7.52
C SER A 182 -0.66 -19.78 -7.80
N LEU A 183 -0.39 -18.69 -7.10
CA LEU A 183 0.74 -17.82 -7.38
C LEU A 183 1.51 -17.41 -6.12
N GLY A 184 2.80 -17.09 -6.30
CA GLY A 184 3.70 -16.69 -5.24
C GLY A 184 4.40 -17.89 -4.57
N SER A 185 5.36 -17.58 -3.74
CA SER A 185 6.06 -18.52 -2.88
C SER A 185 6.69 -17.77 -1.71
N LEU A 186 6.68 -18.37 -0.52
CA LEU A 186 7.24 -17.77 0.69
C LEU A 186 6.65 -16.38 1.03
N LEU A 187 5.35 -16.19 0.78
CA LEU A 187 4.66 -14.93 1.08
C LEU A 187 4.46 -14.72 2.59
N ASP A 188 4.93 -15.63 3.40
CA ASP A 188 4.95 -15.65 4.86
C ASP A 188 6.33 -15.29 5.45
N ASP A 189 7.13 -14.48 4.73
CA ASP A 189 8.53 -14.15 5.04
C ASP A 189 8.70 -12.81 5.79
N GLN A 190 7.62 -12.19 6.25
CA GLN A 190 7.59 -10.87 6.88
C GLN A 190 7.96 -9.69 5.96
N HIS A 191 8.01 -9.86 4.66
CA HIS A 191 8.15 -8.75 3.74
C HIS A 191 6.80 -8.33 3.16
N TRP A 192 6.76 -7.12 2.62
CA TRP A 192 5.58 -6.64 1.92
C TRP A 192 5.50 -7.27 0.53
N HIS A 193 4.37 -7.91 0.24
CA HIS A 193 4.05 -8.48 -1.07
C HIS A 193 2.85 -7.77 -1.66
N ARG A 194 2.99 -7.32 -2.90
CA ARG A 194 1.91 -6.67 -3.64
C ARG A 194 1.05 -7.70 -4.33
N VAL A 195 -0.25 -7.60 -4.12
CA VAL A 195 -1.26 -8.47 -4.75
C VAL A 195 -2.25 -7.62 -5.53
N VAL A 196 -2.49 -8.01 -6.78
CA VAL A 196 -3.50 -7.38 -7.63
C VAL A 196 -4.37 -8.47 -8.24
N LEU A 197 -5.67 -8.35 -8.05
CA LEU A 197 -6.68 -9.18 -8.70
C LEU A 197 -7.49 -8.30 -9.65
N GLU A 198 -7.36 -8.54 -10.94
CA GLU A 198 -8.05 -7.78 -11.98
C GLU A 198 -9.02 -8.69 -12.74
N ARG A 199 -10.29 -8.32 -12.77
CA ARG A 199 -11.30 -8.96 -13.61
C ARG A 199 -11.56 -8.08 -14.84
N GLN A 200 -11.47 -8.65 -16.02
CA GLN A 200 -11.88 -8.02 -17.26
C GLN A 200 -12.72 -8.99 -18.06
N SER A 201 -14.03 -8.74 -18.11
CA SER A 201 -15.01 -9.64 -18.74
C SER A 201 -14.89 -11.08 -18.17
N ALA A 202 -14.56 -12.06 -19.00
CA ALA A 202 -14.41 -13.47 -18.62
C ALA A 202 -12.99 -13.85 -18.16
N HIS A 203 -12.11 -12.89 -17.97
CA HIS A 203 -10.73 -13.15 -17.55
C HIS A 203 -10.44 -12.58 -16.17
N LEU A 204 -9.72 -13.34 -15.36
CA LEU A 204 -9.15 -12.92 -14.09
C LEU A 204 -7.64 -12.99 -14.18
N ASN A 205 -6.98 -11.89 -13.83
CA ASN A 205 -5.53 -11.79 -13.71
C ASN A 205 -5.20 -11.70 -12.22
N LEU A 206 -4.48 -12.68 -11.70
CA LEU A 206 -3.88 -12.61 -10.38
C LEU A 206 -2.41 -12.24 -10.54
N THR A 207 -2.00 -11.14 -9.96
CA THR A 207 -0.62 -10.70 -9.94
C THR A 207 -0.11 -10.71 -8.50
N VAL A 208 1.04 -11.32 -8.28
CA VAL A 208 1.77 -11.30 -7.00
C VAL A 208 3.18 -10.81 -7.29
N ASP A 209 3.53 -9.65 -6.74
CA ASP A 209 4.78 -8.93 -6.99
C ASP A 209 4.99 -8.67 -8.49
N LYS A 210 5.83 -9.46 -9.14
CA LYS A 210 6.17 -9.33 -10.57
C LYS A 210 5.58 -10.43 -11.45
N HIS A 211 4.84 -11.38 -10.86
CA HIS A 211 4.33 -12.55 -11.58
C HIS A 211 2.83 -12.45 -11.75
N THR A 212 2.33 -12.73 -12.94
CA THR A 212 0.91 -12.70 -13.26
C THR A 212 0.46 -14.04 -13.83
N GLU A 213 -0.67 -14.54 -13.33
CA GLU A 213 -1.38 -15.69 -13.87
C GLU A 213 -2.76 -15.24 -14.36
N THR A 214 -3.08 -15.57 -15.60
CA THR A 214 -4.37 -15.25 -16.22
C THR A 214 -5.20 -16.51 -16.31
N VAL A 215 -6.43 -16.43 -15.79
CA VAL A 215 -7.38 -17.53 -15.84
C VAL A 215 -8.68 -17.10 -16.49
N GLN A 216 -9.30 -18.03 -17.22
CA GLN A 216 -10.63 -17.80 -17.79
C GLN A 216 -11.70 -18.24 -16.81
N ILE A 217 -12.65 -17.34 -16.55
CA ILE A 217 -13.82 -17.65 -15.73
C ILE A 217 -14.83 -18.36 -16.62
N PRO A 218 -15.52 -19.42 -16.14
CA PRO A 218 -16.64 -20.02 -16.86
C PRO A 218 -17.70 -18.98 -17.24
N ALA A 219 -18.33 -19.16 -18.41
CA ALA A 219 -19.28 -18.19 -18.96
C ALA A 219 -20.47 -17.86 -18.02
N GLU A 220 -20.83 -18.81 -17.15
CA GLU A 220 -21.83 -18.67 -16.09
C GLU A 220 -21.47 -17.59 -15.08
N PHE A 221 -20.19 -17.21 -14.98
CA PHE A 221 -19.64 -16.24 -14.05
C PHE A 221 -19.22 -14.92 -14.73
N SER A 222 -19.43 -14.78 -16.04
CA SER A 222 -19.08 -13.57 -16.80
C SER A 222 -19.89 -12.33 -16.36
N HIS A 223 -21.02 -12.53 -15.69
CA HIS A 223 -21.87 -11.48 -15.11
C HIS A 223 -21.87 -11.60 -13.59
N TRP A 224 -20.77 -11.25 -13.00
CA TRP A 224 -20.64 -11.25 -11.55
C TRP A 224 -21.18 -9.94 -10.98
N ASP A 225 -22.41 -9.98 -10.54
CA ASP A 225 -22.96 -8.92 -9.70
C ASP A 225 -22.49 -9.20 -8.27
N ILE A 226 -21.36 -8.59 -7.87
CA ILE A 226 -20.90 -8.66 -6.50
C ILE A 226 -21.81 -7.82 -5.65
N GLU A 227 -22.71 -8.45 -4.89
CA GLU A 227 -23.58 -7.74 -3.94
C GLU A 227 -22.84 -7.35 -2.67
N GLN A 228 -21.86 -8.13 -2.28
CA GLN A 228 -21.10 -7.92 -1.07
C GLN A 228 -19.65 -8.34 -1.30
N VAL A 229 -18.73 -7.44 -1.15
CA VAL A 229 -17.32 -7.78 -0.98
C VAL A 229 -17.05 -7.82 0.52
N GLY A 230 -17.01 -9.02 1.08
CA GLY A 230 -16.54 -9.24 2.44
C GLY A 230 -15.02 -9.38 2.42
N TRP A 231 -14.35 -8.47 3.08
CA TRP A 231 -12.93 -8.51 3.27
C TRP A 231 -12.66 -9.08 4.65
N ILE A 232 -12.18 -10.33 4.65
CA ILE A 232 -11.64 -11.01 5.81
C ILE A 232 -12.69 -11.44 6.84
N THR A 233 -13.11 -12.66 6.67
CA THR A 233 -13.80 -13.56 7.58
C THR A 233 -15.06 -13.09 8.28
N LEU A 234 -16.17 -13.64 7.82
CA LEU A 234 -17.29 -13.91 8.69
C LEU A 234 -17.22 -15.38 9.15
N PRO A 235 -17.25 -15.67 10.44
CA PRO A 235 -17.41 -17.03 10.94
C PRO A 235 -18.88 -17.46 10.78
N LEU A 236 -19.36 -17.64 9.55
CA LEU A 236 -20.77 -18.00 9.31
C LEU A 236 -20.97 -19.49 9.07
N HIS A 237 -19.94 -20.29 8.85
CA HIS A 237 -20.07 -21.74 8.82
C HIS A 237 -18.83 -22.49 9.28
N ARG A 238 -19.02 -23.57 10.01
CA ARG A 238 -18.10 -24.41 10.78
C ARG A 238 -16.96 -25.13 10.03
N HIS A 239 -16.52 -24.67 8.86
CA HIS A 239 -15.42 -25.29 8.10
C HIS A 239 -14.63 -24.27 7.28
N THR A 240 -14.39 -23.04 7.80
CA THR A 240 -13.52 -22.07 7.11
C THR A 240 -12.07 -22.22 7.54
N PRO A 241 -11.09 -22.11 6.61
CA PRO A 241 -9.69 -21.95 6.97
C PRO A 241 -9.53 -20.74 7.90
N MET A 242 -8.47 -20.77 8.71
CA MET A 242 -8.18 -19.73 9.70
C MET A 242 -8.12 -18.36 9.03
N ASP A 243 -8.63 -17.35 9.71
CA ASP A 243 -8.60 -15.97 9.26
C ASP A 243 -7.17 -15.48 9.08
N PHE A 244 -6.98 -14.52 8.17
CA PHE A 244 -5.66 -13.95 7.93
C PHE A 244 -5.13 -13.23 9.17
N HIS A 245 -3.89 -13.54 9.52
CA HIS A 245 -3.18 -12.90 10.62
C HIS A 245 -1.95 -12.22 10.04
N GLY A 246 -1.93 -10.89 10.05
CA GLY A 246 -0.87 -10.09 9.47
C GLY A 246 -1.30 -8.65 9.23
N CYS A 247 -0.53 -7.95 8.44
CA CYS A 247 -0.78 -6.56 8.08
C CYS A 247 -1.23 -6.45 6.62
N LEU A 248 -2.19 -5.59 6.37
CA LEU A 248 -2.61 -5.17 5.02
C LEU A 248 -2.42 -3.68 4.86
N GLU A 249 -1.96 -3.28 3.70
CA GLU A 249 -1.72 -1.90 3.31
C GLU A 249 -2.28 -1.66 1.89
N ASN A 250 -2.68 -0.41 1.61
CA ASN A 250 -3.15 0.00 0.29
C ASN A 250 -4.26 -0.90 -0.28
N LEU A 251 -5.24 -1.23 0.57
CA LEU A 251 -6.39 -2.03 0.17
C LEU A 251 -7.34 -1.18 -0.68
N LEU A 252 -7.29 -1.35 -1.99
CA LEU A 252 -8.07 -0.59 -2.96
C LEU A 252 -9.07 -1.50 -3.70
N TYR A 253 -10.27 -1.01 -3.90
CA TYR A 253 -11.27 -1.57 -4.80
C TYR A 253 -11.67 -0.53 -5.84
N ASN A 254 -11.31 -0.72 -7.12
CA ASN A 254 -11.53 0.24 -8.19
C ASN A 254 -11.12 1.67 -7.78
N ASP A 255 -9.89 1.83 -7.27
CA ASP A 255 -9.29 3.07 -6.77
C ASP A 255 -9.92 3.62 -5.46
N LEU A 256 -10.92 2.97 -4.90
CA LEU A 256 -11.49 3.32 -3.60
C LEU A 256 -10.65 2.69 -2.48
N ASN A 257 -10.10 3.53 -1.59
CA ASN A 257 -9.35 3.07 -0.42
C ASN A 257 -10.31 2.57 0.68
N LEU A 258 -10.37 1.26 0.86
CA LEU A 258 -11.31 0.63 1.80
C LEU A 258 -10.89 0.81 3.26
N ILE A 259 -9.60 0.93 3.53
CA ILE A 259 -9.09 1.18 4.89
C ILE A 259 -9.43 2.61 5.32
N GLU A 260 -9.28 3.58 4.44
CA GLU A 260 -9.65 4.97 4.70
C GLU A 260 -11.15 5.11 4.95
N GLN A 261 -11.97 4.47 4.12
CA GLN A 261 -13.42 4.44 4.32
C GLN A 261 -13.80 3.83 5.67
N ALA A 262 -13.14 2.76 6.09
CA ALA A 262 -13.38 2.14 7.38
C ALA A 262 -12.99 3.07 8.55
N LYS A 263 -11.89 3.82 8.44
CA LYS A 263 -11.46 4.80 9.44
C LYS A 263 -12.48 5.93 9.61
N HIS A 264 -13.01 6.47 8.53
CA HIS A 264 -14.05 7.51 8.56
C HIS A 264 -15.33 7.03 9.21
N LEU A 265 -15.79 5.82 8.90
CA LEU A 265 -16.99 5.22 9.51
C LEU A 265 -16.84 4.99 11.02
N ILE A 266 -15.65 4.65 11.51
CA ILE A 266 -15.37 4.49 12.95
C ILE A 266 -15.44 5.84 13.67
N GLN A 267 -15.06 6.94 13.04
CA GLN A 267 -15.10 8.28 13.63
C GLN A 267 -16.51 8.89 13.66
N GLU A 268 -17.37 8.57 12.69
CA GLU A 268 -18.70 9.17 12.56
C GLU A 268 -19.82 8.40 13.26
N THR A 269 -19.64 7.13 13.58
CA THR A 269 -20.73 6.30 14.09
C THR A 269 -20.45 5.69 15.47
N ASN A 270 -21.14 6.24 16.45
CA ASN A 270 -21.55 5.55 17.68
C ASN A 270 -22.63 4.47 17.38
N THR A 271 -22.75 3.95 16.17
CA THR A 271 -23.83 3.04 15.76
C THR A 271 -23.30 1.74 15.18
N SER A 272 -23.56 0.70 15.89
CA SER A 272 -23.88 -0.74 15.70
C SER A 272 -23.70 -1.43 14.32
N PHE A 273 -22.93 -0.96 13.37
CA PHE A 273 -22.68 -1.64 12.09
C PHE A 273 -21.31 -2.32 11.96
N ILE A 274 -20.45 -2.16 12.94
CA ILE A 274 -19.19 -2.90 13.03
C ILE A 274 -19.33 -3.92 14.17
N GLN A 275 -19.99 -5.03 13.90
CA GLN A 275 -19.88 -6.19 14.77
C GLN A 275 -18.48 -6.76 14.62
N ASN A 276 -17.65 -6.62 15.68
CA ASN A 276 -16.36 -7.25 15.89
C ASN A 276 -15.18 -6.81 15.01
N ALA A 277 -15.08 -5.57 14.60
CA ALA A 277 -13.82 -5.07 14.06
C ALA A 277 -12.92 -4.55 15.20
N ASN A 278 -12.03 -5.37 15.73
CA ASN A 278 -10.84 -4.89 16.41
C ASN A 278 -9.86 -4.35 15.35
N VAL A 279 -10.22 -3.23 14.72
CA VAL A 279 -9.32 -2.51 13.82
C VAL A 279 -8.28 -1.83 14.73
N ARG A 280 -7.16 -2.47 14.93
CA ARG A 280 -5.98 -1.82 15.47
C ARG A 280 -5.26 -1.19 14.28
N VAL A 281 -5.29 0.13 14.20
CA VAL A 281 -4.38 0.87 13.34
C VAL A 281 -2.99 0.56 13.87
N CYS A 282 -2.23 -0.27 13.18
CA CYS A 282 -0.83 -0.42 13.47
C CYS A 282 -0.14 0.90 13.15
N LEU A 283 0.40 1.55 14.16
CA LEU A 283 1.54 2.41 13.99
C LEU A 283 2.68 1.58 13.37
N PRO A 284 3.67 2.20 12.69
CA PRO A 284 4.66 1.54 11.82
C PRO A 284 5.55 0.48 12.46
N ASP A 285 5.29 0.06 13.67
CA ASP A 285 6.00 -0.99 14.38
C ASP A 285 5.35 -2.38 14.23
N CYS A 286 5.01 -2.77 12.99
CA CYS A 286 4.91 -4.18 12.65
C CYS A 286 6.33 -4.76 12.63
N GLN A 287 6.91 -4.99 13.84
CA GLN A 287 8.09 -5.83 14.04
C GLN A 287 7.73 -7.29 13.92
#